data_728a282acf82ca769c344e2388343fb3
#
_entry.id   728a282acf82ca769c344e2388343fb3
#
_cell.length_a   1.000
_cell.length_b   1.000
_cell.length_c   1.000
_cell.angle_alpha   90.00
_cell.angle_beta   90.00
_cell.angle_gamma   90.00
#
_symmetry.space_group_name_H-M   'P 1'
#
loop_
_entity.id
_entity.type
_entity.pdbx_description
1 polymer ?
#
loop_
_entity_poly.entity_id
_entity_poly.type
_entity_poly.pdbx_seq_one_letter_code
_entity_poly.pdbx_strand_id
1 'polypeptide(L)'
;GLSGLIFASYKLYLLSLYSKEIADDNDEKSIISKMNSVTSKEISPESKENLMDELIINYSSKVDWGNNWIKFFAAVAPLLGLPGTVIGMIETFQAITLFGTGDPKQMAGGISQALVTTMLGLIVAAPLLGFYTYLSEKSSSIVQFLEEKASYILSRN
;
A
#
# COMPACT_ATOMS: atom_id res chain seq x y z
N GLY A 1 0.25 -11.99 7.36
CA GLY A 1 0.02 -12.32 5.96
C GLY A 1 -1.42 -12.12 5.52
N LEU A 2 -2.36 -12.91 6.00
CA LEU A 2 -3.79 -12.83 5.62
C LEU A 2 -4.41 -11.46 5.93
N SER A 3 -4.11 -10.87 7.08
CA SER A 3 -4.59 -9.54 7.46
C SER A 3 -4.14 -8.45 6.48
N GLY A 4 -2.91 -8.51 5.99
CA GLY A 4 -2.39 -7.57 5.00
C GLY A 4 -3.07 -7.71 3.64
N LEU A 5 -3.37 -8.92 3.20
CA LEU A 5 -4.10 -9.18 1.95
C LEU A 5 -5.57 -8.72 2.04
N ILE A 6 -6.24 -8.98 3.18
CA ILE A 6 -7.60 -8.50 3.43
C ILE A 6 -7.62 -6.96 3.42
N PHE A 7 -6.65 -6.33 4.07
CA PHE A 7 -6.53 -4.87 4.09
C PHE A 7 -6.25 -4.29 2.70
N ALA A 8 -5.40 -4.93 1.90
CA ALA A 8 -5.12 -4.52 0.52
C ALA A 8 -6.38 -4.65 -0.37
N SER A 9 -7.15 -5.73 -0.24
CA SER A 9 -8.41 -5.92 -0.97
C SER A 9 -9.47 -4.88 -0.56
N TYR A 10 -9.59 -4.58 0.73
CA TYR A 10 -10.48 -3.53 1.23
C TYR A 10 -10.09 -2.15 0.68
N LYS A 11 -8.79 -1.85 0.67
CA LYS A 11 -8.27 -0.60 0.11
C LYS A 11 -8.55 -0.49 -1.39
N LEU A 12 -8.42 -1.58 -2.14
CA LEU A 12 -8.75 -1.63 -3.57
C LEU A 12 -10.24 -1.28 -3.80
N TYR A 13 -11.12 -1.84 -2.98
CA TYR A 13 -12.55 -1.52 -3.01
C TYR A 13 -12.80 -0.03 -2.73
N LEU A 14 -12.17 0.54 -1.70
CA LEU A 14 -12.29 1.98 -1.39
C LEU A 14 -11.79 2.86 -2.54
N LEU A 15 -10.66 2.53 -3.18
CA LEU A 15 -10.17 3.30 -4.33
C LEU A 15 -11.10 3.20 -5.54
N SER A 16 -11.76 2.06 -5.73
CA SER A 16 -12.80 1.92 -6.74
C SER A 16 -14.01 2.83 -6.46
N LEU A 17 -14.42 2.96 -5.20
CA LEU A 17 -15.47 3.91 -4.79
C LEU A 17 -15.05 5.36 -5.02
N TYR A 18 -13.84 5.76 -4.63
CA TYR A 18 -13.33 7.11 -4.86
C TYR A 18 -13.22 7.45 -6.35
N SER A 19 -12.79 6.50 -7.18
CA SER A 19 -12.75 6.69 -8.63
C SER A 19 -14.16 6.89 -9.23
N LYS A 20 -15.18 6.25 -8.65
CA LYS A 20 -16.57 6.38 -9.07
C LYS A 20 -17.20 7.70 -8.61
N GLU A 21 -16.90 8.13 -7.39
CA GLU A 21 -17.30 9.41 -6.80
C GLU A 21 -16.77 10.60 -7.60
N ILE A 22 -15.53 10.51 -8.10
CA ILE A 22 -14.92 11.54 -8.96
C ILE A 22 -15.60 11.60 -10.34
N ALA A 23 -16.07 10.46 -10.87
CA ALA A 23 -16.69 10.38 -12.18
C ALA A 23 -18.14 10.92 -12.18
N ASP A 24 -18.78 11.04 -11.02
CA ASP A 24 -20.14 11.51 -10.88
C ASP A 24 -20.18 13.04 -10.64
N ASP A 25 -20.30 13.78 -11.73
CA ASP A 25 -20.32 15.26 -11.75
C ASP A 25 -21.61 15.83 -11.14
N ASN A 26 -22.63 14.99 -10.86
CA ASN A 26 -23.94 15.38 -10.34
C ASN A 26 -24.07 15.24 -8.82
N ASP A 27 -23.10 14.64 -8.12
CA ASP A 27 -23.16 14.52 -6.67
C ASP A 27 -22.64 15.82 -6.02
N GLU A 28 -23.49 16.50 -5.26
CA GLU A 28 -23.20 17.71 -4.49
C GLU A 28 -22.03 17.51 -3.48
N LYS A 29 -21.73 16.25 -3.15
CA LYS A 29 -20.61 15.83 -2.30
C LYS A 29 -19.33 15.55 -3.08
N SER A 30 -19.39 15.50 -4.40
CA SER A 30 -18.22 15.26 -5.26
C SER A 30 -17.13 16.29 -5.03
N ILE A 31 -15.88 15.87 -5.11
CA ILE A 31 -14.73 16.78 -5.05
C ILE A 31 -14.79 17.82 -6.16
N ILE A 32 -15.27 17.44 -7.34
CA ILE A 32 -15.41 18.35 -8.50
C ILE A 32 -16.47 19.44 -8.22
N SER A 33 -17.58 19.10 -7.58
CA SER A 33 -18.58 20.07 -7.14
C SER A 33 -18.00 21.08 -6.15
N LYS A 34 -17.17 20.62 -5.20
CA LYS A 34 -16.45 21.50 -4.26
C LYS A 34 -15.44 22.40 -4.99
N MET A 35 -14.70 21.88 -5.97
CA MET A 35 -13.79 22.66 -6.80
C MET A 35 -14.53 23.76 -7.56
N ASN A 36 -15.67 23.43 -8.19
CA ASN A 36 -16.51 24.40 -8.86
C ASN A 36 -17.06 25.48 -7.91
N SER A 37 -17.39 25.12 -6.67
CA SER A 37 -17.85 26.07 -5.65
C SER A 37 -16.77 27.05 -5.19
N VAL A 38 -15.48 26.69 -5.28
CA VAL A 38 -14.36 27.59 -4.99
C VAL A 38 -14.28 28.70 -6.04
N THR A 39 -14.47 28.36 -7.32
CA THR A 39 -14.41 29.35 -8.40
C THR A 39 -15.57 30.34 -8.39
N SER A 40 -16.73 29.94 -7.88
CA SER A 40 -17.90 30.83 -7.74
C SER A 40 -17.77 31.86 -6.61
N LYS A 41 -16.77 31.74 -5.73
CA LYS A 41 -16.52 32.71 -4.67
C LYS A 41 -15.85 33.97 -5.22
N GLU A 42 -16.30 35.15 -4.74
CA GLU A 42 -15.68 36.44 -5.02
C GLU A 42 -14.45 36.66 -4.14
N ILE A 43 -13.36 35.95 -4.42
CA ILE A 43 -12.09 36.04 -3.71
C ILE A 43 -10.94 36.25 -4.72
N SER A 44 -9.78 36.67 -4.23
CA SER A 44 -8.60 36.87 -5.07
C SER A 44 -8.19 35.58 -5.81
N PRO A 45 -7.59 35.69 -7.00
CA PRO A 45 -7.09 34.53 -7.76
C PRO A 45 -6.15 33.63 -6.93
N GLU A 46 -5.25 34.24 -6.18
CA GLU A 46 -4.30 33.54 -5.29
C GLU A 46 -5.04 32.76 -4.18
N SER A 47 -6.12 33.33 -3.62
CA SER A 47 -6.92 32.62 -2.62
C SER A 47 -7.71 31.46 -3.20
N LYS A 48 -8.12 31.55 -4.49
CA LYS A 48 -8.78 30.42 -5.19
C LYS A 48 -7.80 29.27 -5.41
N GLU A 49 -6.58 29.58 -5.83
CA GLU A 49 -5.51 28.59 -6.03
C GLU A 49 -5.19 27.88 -4.70
N ASN A 50 -4.96 28.61 -3.62
CA ASN A 50 -4.69 28.04 -2.30
C ASN A 50 -5.81 27.13 -1.79
N LEU A 51 -7.09 27.51 -1.99
CA LEU A 51 -8.22 26.67 -1.60
C LEU A 51 -8.34 25.41 -2.47
N MET A 52 -7.99 25.50 -3.74
CA MET A 52 -7.98 24.37 -4.64
C MET A 52 -6.90 23.36 -4.24
N ASP A 53 -5.70 23.85 -3.94
CA ASP A 53 -4.58 23.02 -3.47
C ASP A 53 -4.93 22.35 -2.13
N GLU A 54 -5.55 23.08 -1.20
CA GLU A 54 -6.03 22.49 0.05
C GLU A 54 -7.01 21.35 -0.18
N LEU A 55 -7.96 21.49 -1.10
CA LEU A 55 -8.91 20.43 -1.46
C LEU A 55 -8.19 19.20 -2.03
N ILE A 56 -7.22 19.41 -2.93
CA ILE A 56 -6.44 18.32 -3.54
C ILE A 56 -5.60 17.61 -2.48
N ILE A 57 -4.89 18.34 -1.63
CA ILE A 57 -4.06 17.78 -0.56
C ILE A 57 -4.91 16.95 0.41
N ASN A 58 -6.06 17.47 0.83
CA ASN A 58 -6.96 16.76 1.73
C ASN A 58 -7.51 15.48 1.10
N TYR A 59 -7.79 15.50 -0.20
CA TYR A 59 -8.29 14.34 -0.91
C TYR A 59 -7.18 13.30 -1.17
N SER A 60 -5.99 13.76 -1.58
CA SER A 60 -4.79 12.94 -1.75
C SER A 60 -4.46 12.17 -0.47
N SER A 61 -4.49 12.84 0.67
CA SER A 61 -4.27 12.21 1.97
C SER A 61 -5.25 11.07 2.26
N LYS A 62 -6.51 11.21 1.87
CA LYS A 62 -7.53 10.14 2.02
C LYS A 62 -7.27 8.97 1.07
N VAL A 63 -6.94 9.28 -0.18
CA VAL A 63 -6.67 8.29 -1.22
C VAL A 63 -5.40 7.50 -0.92
N ASP A 64 -4.36 8.15 -0.38
CA ASP A 64 -3.09 7.51 0.00
C ASP A 64 -3.12 6.81 1.35
N TRP A 65 -4.16 7.07 2.15
CA TRP A 65 -4.26 6.46 3.47
C TRP A 65 -4.15 4.94 3.41
N GLY A 66 -3.28 4.39 4.23
CA GLY A 66 -3.07 2.95 4.35
C GLY A 66 -2.08 2.34 3.35
N ASN A 67 -1.67 3.03 2.27
CA ASN A 67 -0.66 2.53 1.34
C ASN A 67 0.66 2.22 2.06
N ASN A 68 1.06 3.08 3.00
CA ASN A 68 2.28 2.90 3.79
C ASN A 68 2.23 1.65 4.68
N TRP A 69 1.06 1.28 5.19
CA TRP A 69 0.90 0.05 5.98
C TRP A 69 1.07 -1.20 5.12
N ILE A 70 0.52 -1.21 3.88
CA ILE A 70 0.70 -2.32 2.96
C ILE A 70 2.19 -2.49 2.61
N LYS A 71 2.87 -1.36 2.30
CA LYS A 71 4.32 -1.33 2.06
C LYS A 71 5.11 -1.86 3.26
N PHE A 72 4.77 -1.43 4.46
CA PHE A 72 5.41 -1.88 5.69
C PHE A 72 5.26 -3.40 5.86
N PHE A 73 4.06 -3.96 5.73
CA PHE A 73 3.86 -5.40 5.85
C PHE A 73 4.55 -6.19 4.75
N ALA A 74 4.61 -5.66 3.52
CA ALA A 74 5.37 -6.28 2.44
C ALA A 74 6.87 -6.34 2.74
N ALA A 75 7.43 -5.29 3.33
CA ALA A 75 8.84 -5.22 3.68
C ALA A 75 9.19 -6.09 4.90
N VAL A 76 8.32 -6.13 5.90
CA VAL A 76 8.57 -6.87 7.16
C VAL A 76 8.37 -8.38 6.99
N ALA A 77 7.50 -8.82 6.08
CA ALA A 77 7.20 -10.25 5.94
C ALA A 77 8.45 -11.13 5.65
N PRO A 78 9.38 -10.77 4.75
CA PRO A 78 10.62 -11.54 4.56
C PRO A 78 11.54 -11.47 5.78
N LEU A 79 11.57 -10.32 6.48
CA LEU A 79 12.39 -10.14 7.68
C LEU A 79 11.94 -11.05 8.83
N LEU A 80 10.63 -11.36 8.89
CA LEU A 80 10.11 -12.34 9.85
C LEU A 80 10.47 -13.80 9.48
N GLY A 81 10.76 -14.08 8.22
CA GLY A 81 11.29 -15.37 7.78
C GLY A 81 12.75 -15.61 8.20
N LEU A 82 13.55 -14.54 8.30
CA LEU A 82 14.98 -14.63 8.60
C LEU A 82 15.30 -15.26 9.96
N PRO A 83 14.65 -14.89 11.09
CA PRO A 83 14.86 -15.58 12.37
C PRO A 83 14.60 -17.08 12.30
N GLY A 84 13.66 -17.51 11.48
CA GLY A 84 13.38 -18.94 11.25
C GLY A 84 14.56 -19.68 10.65
N THR A 85 15.33 -19.06 9.76
CA THR A 85 16.55 -19.68 9.22
C THR A 85 17.62 -19.82 10.31
N VAL A 86 17.75 -18.81 11.15
CA VAL A 86 18.72 -18.86 12.26
C VAL A 86 18.36 -19.98 13.24
N ILE A 87 17.08 -20.09 13.62
CA ILE A 87 16.60 -21.16 14.53
C ILE A 87 16.85 -22.53 13.90
N GLY A 88 16.46 -22.75 12.64
CA GLY A 88 16.67 -24.04 11.96
C GLY A 88 18.14 -24.43 11.84
N MET A 89 19.03 -23.47 11.64
CA MET A 89 20.47 -23.73 11.63
C MET A 89 21.01 -24.04 13.04
N ILE A 90 20.54 -23.37 14.08
CA ILE A 90 20.89 -23.67 15.48
C ILE A 90 20.49 -25.12 15.81
N GLU A 91 19.28 -25.52 15.48
CA GLU A 91 18.78 -26.89 15.68
C GLU A 91 19.65 -27.92 14.92
N THR A 92 20.06 -27.60 13.69
CA THR A 92 20.98 -28.44 12.90
C THR A 92 22.32 -28.62 13.61
N PHE A 93 22.95 -27.54 14.08
CA PHE A 93 24.23 -27.61 14.78
C PHE A 93 24.11 -28.30 16.14
N GLN A 94 23.02 -28.13 16.86
CA GLN A 94 22.76 -28.85 18.11
C GLN A 94 22.65 -30.37 17.85
N ALA A 95 21.94 -30.78 16.79
CA ALA A 95 21.85 -32.18 16.41
C ALA A 95 23.23 -32.78 16.08
N ILE A 96 24.07 -32.04 15.35
CA ILE A 96 25.46 -32.47 15.06
C ILE A 96 26.28 -32.62 16.35
N THR A 97 26.13 -31.70 17.30
CA THR A 97 26.86 -31.73 18.55
C THR A 97 26.46 -32.89 19.45
N LEU A 98 25.16 -33.24 19.46
CA LEU A 98 24.62 -34.29 20.33
C LEU A 98 24.78 -35.69 19.73
N PHE A 99 24.60 -35.83 18.44
CA PHE A 99 24.52 -37.14 17.75
C PHE A 99 25.67 -37.36 16.77
N GLY A 100 26.56 -36.39 16.60
CA GLY A 100 27.64 -36.42 15.62
C GLY A 100 27.10 -36.24 14.19
N THR A 101 27.96 -36.39 13.19
CA THR A 101 27.58 -36.25 11.76
C THR A 101 26.90 -37.52 11.21
N GLY A 102 26.59 -38.48 12.10
CA GLY A 102 26.10 -39.82 11.69
C GLY A 102 24.63 -39.87 11.29
N ASP A 103 23.83 -38.84 11.53
CA ASP A 103 22.40 -38.82 11.15
C ASP A 103 22.07 -37.68 10.16
N PRO A 104 22.24 -37.89 8.85
CA PRO A 104 21.94 -36.91 7.82
C PRO A 104 20.46 -36.48 7.81
N LYS A 105 19.55 -37.32 8.30
CA LYS A 105 18.11 -37.05 8.31
C LYS A 105 17.75 -35.95 9.30
N GLN A 106 18.38 -35.95 10.49
CA GLN A 106 18.13 -34.88 11.47
C GLN A 106 18.72 -33.54 11.02
N MET A 107 19.89 -33.57 10.41
CA MET A 107 20.51 -32.36 9.82
C MET A 107 19.64 -31.79 8.71
N ALA A 108 19.14 -32.62 7.78
CA ALA A 108 18.27 -32.21 6.72
C ALA A 108 16.96 -31.58 7.24
N GLY A 109 16.46 -32.04 8.39
CA GLY A 109 15.25 -31.51 9.03
C GLY A 109 15.39 -30.02 9.41
N GLY A 110 16.44 -29.64 10.13
CA GLY A 110 16.69 -28.26 10.54
C GLY A 110 16.96 -27.31 9.35
N ILE A 111 17.71 -27.80 8.35
CA ILE A 111 17.95 -27.03 7.12
C ILE A 111 16.63 -26.80 6.36
N SER A 112 15.81 -27.86 6.21
CA SER A 112 14.51 -27.77 5.55
C SER A 112 13.59 -26.76 6.24
N GLN A 113 13.51 -26.80 7.57
CA GLN A 113 12.74 -25.86 8.36
C GLN A 113 13.20 -24.42 8.15
N ALA A 114 14.51 -24.17 8.13
CA ALA A 114 15.08 -22.87 7.85
C ALA A 114 14.64 -22.33 6.47
N LEU A 115 14.73 -23.14 5.44
CA LEU A 115 14.35 -22.75 4.08
C LEU A 115 12.83 -22.49 3.95
N VAL A 116 12.00 -23.32 4.58
CA VAL A 116 10.54 -23.17 4.56
C VAL A 116 10.09 -21.86 5.19
N THR A 117 10.69 -21.44 6.30
CA THR A 117 10.32 -20.17 6.95
C THR A 117 10.60 -18.94 6.08
N THR A 118 11.75 -18.93 5.38
CA THR A 118 12.04 -17.86 4.42
C THR A 118 11.10 -17.89 3.22
N MET A 119 10.81 -19.07 2.67
CA MET A 119 9.85 -19.24 1.58
C MET A 119 8.45 -18.68 1.96
N LEU A 120 7.97 -18.99 3.16
CA LEU A 120 6.69 -18.47 3.66
C LEU A 120 6.69 -16.93 3.78
N GLY A 121 7.80 -16.34 4.25
CA GLY A 121 7.97 -14.89 4.29
C GLY A 121 7.85 -14.25 2.90
N LEU A 122 8.49 -14.83 1.89
CA LEU A 122 8.46 -14.36 0.50
C LEU A 122 7.09 -14.55 -0.17
N ILE A 123 6.41 -15.68 0.07
CA ILE A 123 5.05 -15.95 -0.45
C ILE A 123 4.06 -14.90 0.04
N VAL A 124 4.24 -14.37 1.24
CA VAL A 124 3.40 -13.29 1.77
C VAL A 124 3.82 -11.93 1.21
N ALA A 125 5.12 -11.67 1.10
CA ALA A 125 5.64 -10.37 0.69
C ALA A 125 5.33 -10.04 -0.77
N ALA A 126 5.49 -11.00 -1.69
CA ALA A 126 5.36 -10.78 -3.11
C ALA A 126 3.97 -10.25 -3.52
N PRO A 127 2.84 -10.87 -3.12
CA PRO A 127 1.53 -10.33 -3.45
C PRO A 127 1.25 -8.99 -2.75
N LEU A 128 1.71 -8.78 -1.51
CA LEU A 128 1.54 -7.49 -0.83
C LEU A 128 2.27 -6.36 -1.56
N LEU A 129 3.47 -6.62 -2.06
CA LEU A 129 4.22 -5.65 -2.86
C LEU A 129 3.51 -5.34 -4.17
N GLY A 130 2.97 -6.36 -4.85
CA GLY A 130 2.16 -6.18 -6.05
C GLY A 130 0.93 -5.30 -5.80
N PHE A 131 0.19 -5.57 -4.73
CA PHE A 131 -0.94 -4.73 -4.30
C PHE A 131 -0.52 -3.31 -3.98
N TYR A 132 0.58 -3.12 -3.24
CA TYR A 132 1.10 -1.80 -2.94
C TYR A 132 1.38 -0.99 -4.22
N THR A 133 2.11 -1.59 -5.17
CA THR A 133 2.45 -0.92 -6.43
C THR A 133 1.20 -0.51 -7.20
N TYR A 134 0.26 -1.45 -7.38
CA TYR A 134 -0.99 -1.17 -8.07
C TYR A 134 -1.84 -0.08 -7.40
N LEU A 135 -1.97 -0.14 -6.07
CA LEU A 135 -2.73 0.85 -5.29
C LEU A 135 -2.07 2.23 -5.34
N SER A 136 -0.75 2.29 -5.27
CA SER A 136 0.02 3.53 -5.35
C SER A 136 -0.13 4.20 -6.73
N GLU A 137 -0.05 3.43 -7.81
CA GLU A 137 -0.29 3.94 -9.17
C GLU A 137 -1.71 4.46 -9.34
N LYS A 138 -2.70 3.72 -8.84
CA LYS A 138 -4.11 4.12 -8.89
C LYS A 138 -4.36 5.41 -8.11
N SER A 139 -3.79 5.53 -6.91
CA SER A 139 -3.82 6.71 -6.06
C SER A 139 -3.24 7.93 -6.80
N SER A 140 -2.03 7.78 -7.35
CA SER A 140 -1.35 8.84 -8.11
C SER A 140 -2.15 9.29 -9.33
N SER A 141 -2.74 8.36 -10.07
CA SER A 141 -3.60 8.69 -11.22
C SER A 141 -4.83 9.51 -10.82
N ILE A 142 -5.44 9.22 -9.68
CA ILE A 142 -6.57 9.98 -9.15
C ILE A 142 -6.14 11.41 -8.81
N VAL A 143 -5.00 11.58 -8.14
CA VAL A 143 -4.48 12.90 -7.75
C VAL A 143 -4.14 13.72 -8.99
N GLN A 144 -3.43 13.14 -9.96
CA GLN A 144 -3.11 13.82 -11.22
C GLN A 144 -4.36 14.29 -11.98
N PHE A 145 -5.39 13.46 -12.03
CA PHE A 145 -6.67 13.85 -12.63
C PHE A 145 -7.29 15.06 -11.93
N LEU A 146 -7.22 15.12 -10.59
CA LEU A 146 -7.75 16.25 -9.82
C LEU A 146 -6.93 17.53 -10.06
N GLU A 147 -5.59 17.43 -10.13
CA GLU A 147 -4.72 18.56 -10.45
C GLU A 147 -4.99 19.12 -11.86
N GLU A 148 -5.16 18.24 -12.85
CA GLU A 148 -5.51 18.64 -14.22
C GLU A 148 -6.88 19.36 -14.24
N LYS A 149 -7.88 18.82 -13.55
CA LYS A 149 -9.20 19.43 -13.43
C LYS A 149 -9.16 20.77 -12.72
N ALA A 150 -8.39 20.90 -11.63
CA ALA A 150 -8.21 22.15 -10.90
C ALA A 150 -7.61 23.23 -11.80
N SER A 151 -6.52 22.91 -12.51
CA SER A 151 -5.89 23.80 -13.46
C SER A 151 -6.83 24.25 -14.57
N TYR A 152 -7.62 23.32 -15.13
CA TYR A 152 -8.62 23.64 -16.15
C TYR A 152 -9.72 24.58 -15.62
N ILE A 153 -10.23 24.32 -14.40
CA ILE A 153 -11.28 25.13 -13.77
C ILE A 153 -10.76 26.55 -13.47
N LEU A 154 -9.50 26.69 -12.98
CA LEU A 154 -8.88 27.99 -12.69
C LEU A 154 -8.58 28.79 -13.97
N SER A 155 -8.20 28.13 -15.07
CA SER A 155 -7.87 28.81 -16.34
C SER A 155 -9.09 29.38 -17.06
N ARG A 156 -10.31 28.93 -16.72
CA ARG A 156 -11.56 29.40 -17.35
C ARG A 156 -12.16 30.64 -16.69
N ASN A 157 -11.64 31.07 -15.55
CA ASN A 157 -12.08 32.25 -14.81
C ASN A 157 -11.01 33.32 -14.74
#